data_f4b758bb785365a7a49355c1bfa7ed7a
#
_entry.id   f4b758bb785365a7a49355c1bfa7ed7a
#
_cell.length_a   1.000
_cell.length_b   1.000
_cell.length_c   1.000
_cell.angle_alpha   90.00
_cell.angle_beta   90.00
_cell.angle_gamma   90.00
#
_symmetry.space_group_name_H-M   'P 1'
#
loop_
_entity.id
_entity.type
_entity.pdbx_description
1 polymer ?
#
loop_
_entity_poly.entity_id
_entity_poly.type
_entity_poly.pdbx_seq_one_letter_code
_entity_poly.pdbx_strand_id
1 'polypeptide(L)'
;MACSSALPWNDAPPPDEVNLSFSLHNNLLFLPAAAINGKRGRYFFGSATSRTVIDPRAMPQGGPFAVTLGDRATLPFTPLFLDLHGAGDALIGADVFAQRAVTIDYRAGLLTYQKRGIQSAYMTLFRFDGEPAVDVAIDGKPVSAIVDTASPDTITLPAPKEGRGPARIAIAHASLGTVDVHYAPVARPRLGNRLLSKFLIGIDYQNHVVGLWRDPRIP
;
A
#
# COMPACT_ATOMS: atom_id res chain seq x y z
N MET A 1 36.75 20.70 11.94
CA MET A 1 36.53 20.30 10.54
C MET A 1 35.53 19.16 10.60
N ALA A 2 34.27 19.44 10.28
CA ALA A 2 33.22 18.41 10.23
C ALA A 2 33.18 17.84 8.79
N CYS A 3 33.63 16.61 8.63
CA CYS A 3 33.40 15.89 7.36
C CYS A 3 31.93 15.62 7.23
N SER A 4 31.28 16.41 6.39
CA SER A 4 29.95 16.09 5.86
C SER A 4 30.13 14.91 4.89
N SER A 5 29.85 13.69 5.36
CA SER A 5 29.70 12.54 4.49
C SER A 5 28.35 12.65 3.79
N ALA A 6 28.29 13.45 2.72
CA ALA A 6 27.22 13.36 1.77
C ALA A 6 27.21 11.93 1.20
N LEU A 7 26.16 11.17 1.45
CA LEU A 7 25.94 9.89 0.78
C LEU A 7 25.90 10.19 -0.73
N PRO A 8 26.62 9.42 -1.58
CA PRO A 8 26.57 9.61 -3.00
C PRO A 8 25.18 9.18 -3.50
N TRP A 9 24.25 10.12 -3.50
CA TRP A 9 23.00 9.94 -4.21
C TRP A 9 23.35 9.84 -5.69
N ASN A 10 22.93 8.76 -6.30
CA ASN A 10 23.06 8.64 -7.74
C ASN A 10 22.10 9.68 -8.34
N ASP A 11 22.61 10.81 -8.84
CA ASP A 11 21.84 11.94 -9.40
C ASP A 11 21.08 11.57 -10.68
N ALA A 12 21.21 10.33 -11.16
CA ALA A 12 20.44 9.84 -12.29
C ALA A 12 18.95 9.79 -11.93
N PRO A 13 18.06 10.34 -12.77
CA PRO A 13 16.63 10.25 -12.52
C PRO A 13 16.22 8.79 -12.42
N PRO A 14 15.28 8.45 -11.48
CA PRO A 14 14.81 7.09 -11.36
C PRO A 14 14.26 6.59 -12.71
N PRO A 15 14.45 5.30 -13.04
CA PRO A 15 13.95 4.73 -14.29
C PRO A 15 12.44 4.91 -14.40
N ASP A 16 11.90 4.91 -15.62
CA ASP A 16 10.47 5.13 -15.86
C ASP A 16 9.60 4.07 -15.20
N GLU A 17 10.16 2.88 -14.96
CA GLU A 17 9.47 1.76 -14.32
C GLU A 17 10.45 0.96 -13.46
N VAL A 18 9.98 0.58 -12.25
CA VAL A 18 10.67 -0.32 -11.33
C VAL A 18 9.71 -1.42 -10.91
N ASN A 19 10.09 -2.64 -11.19
CA ASN A 19 9.36 -3.85 -10.83
C ASN A 19 9.95 -4.48 -9.58
N LEU A 20 9.12 -4.69 -8.56
CA LEU A 20 9.48 -5.28 -7.28
C LEU A 20 8.66 -6.53 -7.05
N SER A 21 9.33 -7.66 -6.90
CA SER A 21 8.64 -8.85 -6.37
C SER A 21 8.26 -8.60 -4.91
N PHE A 22 7.09 -9.08 -4.52
CA PHE A 22 6.65 -9.05 -3.13
C PHE A 22 6.19 -10.43 -2.66
N SER A 23 6.09 -10.58 -1.35
CA SER A 23 5.51 -11.75 -0.71
C SER A 23 4.45 -11.33 0.30
N LEU A 24 3.42 -12.18 0.47
CA LEU A 24 2.41 -11.97 1.51
C LEU A 24 2.77 -12.81 2.75
N HIS A 25 2.95 -12.15 3.89
CA HIS A 25 3.05 -12.79 5.19
C HIS A 25 1.98 -12.23 6.11
N ASN A 26 1.15 -13.07 6.66
CA ASN A 26 -0.03 -12.66 7.44
C ASN A 26 -0.90 -11.62 6.70
N ASN A 27 -1.04 -11.78 5.40
CA ASN A 27 -1.71 -10.85 4.48
C ASN A 27 -1.10 -9.42 4.44
N LEU A 28 0.14 -9.21 4.88
CA LEU A 28 0.89 -7.97 4.66
C LEU A 28 1.82 -8.14 3.46
N LEU A 29 1.94 -7.08 2.65
CA LEU A 29 2.71 -7.06 1.41
C LEU A 29 4.15 -6.66 1.70
N PHE A 30 5.07 -7.63 1.78
CA PHE A 30 6.50 -7.41 2.04
C PHE A 30 7.30 -7.21 0.76
N LEU A 31 8.24 -6.26 0.78
CA LEU A 31 9.12 -5.86 -0.32
C LEU A 31 10.58 -6.30 -0.05
N PRO A 32 10.97 -7.55 -0.33
CA PRO A 32 12.31 -8.05 0.01
C PRO A 32 13.43 -7.36 -0.77
N ALA A 33 13.11 -6.77 -1.93
CA ALA A 33 14.06 -6.01 -2.74
C ALA A 33 14.18 -4.52 -2.34
N ALA A 34 13.44 -4.07 -1.32
CA ALA A 34 13.60 -2.72 -0.77
C ALA A 34 14.73 -2.67 0.25
N ALA A 35 15.46 -1.56 0.27
CA ALA A 35 16.49 -1.29 1.29
C ALA A 35 16.36 0.15 1.80
N ILE A 36 16.39 0.35 3.13
CA ILE A 36 16.41 1.69 3.73
C ILE A 36 17.85 1.99 4.16
N ASN A 37 18.42 3.07 3.64
CA ASN A 37 19.84 3.44 3.85
C ASN A 37 20.79 2.26 3.59
N GLY A 38 20.53 1.47 2.53
CA GLY A 38 21.32 0.30 2.15
C GLY A 38 21.05 -0.96 2.99
N LYS A 39 20.28 -0.88 4.08
CA LYS A 39 19.91 -2.03 4.91
C LYS A 39 18.63 -2.67 4.37
N ARG A 40 18.66 -3.97 4.09
CA ARG A 40 17.47 -4.78 3.83
C ARG A 40 16.83 -5.18 5.16
N GLY A 41 15.51 -5.36 5.14
CA GLY A 41 14.75 -5.71 6.33
C GLY A 41 13.35 -6.22 5.97
N ARG A 42 12.54 -6.44 7.00
CA ARG A 42 11.12 -6.82 6.85
C ARG A 42 10.28 -5.58 6.60
N TYR A 43 10.34 -5.06 5.38
CA TYR A 43 9.62 -3.85 4.99
C TYR A 43 8.32 -4.22 4.26
N PHE A 44 7.21 -3.65 4.68
CA PHE A 44 5.91 -3.86 4.03
C PHE A 44 5.30 -2.56 3.54
N PHE A 45 4.43 -2.66 2.55
CA PHE A 45 3.83 -1.50 1.88
C PHE A 45 2.47 -1.15 2.49
N GLY A 46 2.26 0.14 2.78
CA GLY A 46 0.99 0.70 3.27
C GLY A 46 0.45 1.81 2.38
N SER A 47 -0.49 1.46 1.50
CA SER A 47 -1.06 2.41 0.52
C SER A 47 -1.79 3.59 1.15
N ALA A 48 -2.40 3.39 2.33
CA ALA A 48 -3.14 4.43 3.05
C ALA A 48 -2.32 5.12 4.15
N THR A 49 -1.05 4.73 4.32
CA THR A 49 -0.17 5.35 5.31
C THR A 49 0.55 6.53 4.65
N SER A 50 0.25 7.75 5.09
CA SER A 50 0.78 8.97 4.46
C SER A 50 2.29 9.14 4.59
N ARG A 51 2.91 8.59 5.64
CA ARG A 51 4.35 8.67 5.93
C ARG A 51 4.91 7.30 6.26
N THR A 52 6.11 7.05 5.77
CA THR A 52 6.88 5.85 6.11
C THR A 52 7.14 5.79 7.62
N VAL A 53 6.86 4.64 8.21
CA VAL A 53 7.06 4.37 9.64
C VAL A 53 8.22 3.38 9.79
N ILE A 54 9.15 3.68 10.68
CA ILE A 54 10.26 2.79 11.04
C ILE A 54 10.09 2.36 12.49
N ASP A 55 10.24 1.06 12.74
CA ASP A 55 10.34 0.55 14.11
C ASP A 55 11.68 1.03 14.72
N PRO A 56 11.65 1.74 15.84
CA PRO A 56 12.89 2.28 16.44
C PRO A 56 13.89 1.20 16.87
N ARG A 57 13.43 -0.05 17.01
CA ARG A 57 14.32 -1.21 17.29
C ARG A 57 15.06 -1.69 16.05
N ALA A 58 14.54 -1.42 14.86
CA ALA A 58 15.13 -1.85 13.60
C ALA A 58 16.24 -0.89 13.11
N MET A 59 16.05 0.41 13.32
CA MET A 59 17.00 1.44 12.89
C MET A 59 17.10 2.59 13.90
N PRO A 60 18.31 3.16 14.12
CA PRO A 60 18.48 4.31 14.98
C PRO A 60 17.79 5.55 14.38
N GLN A 61 17.29 6.40 15.26
CA GLN A 61 16.75 7.71 14.88
C GLN A 61 17.91 8.66 14.52
N GLY A 62 17.70 9.46 13.47
CA GLY A 62 18.62 10.51 13.05
C GLY A 62 19.24 10.30 11.68
N GLY A 63 19.61 11.40 11.04
CA GLY A 63 20.17 11.45 9.69
C GLY A 63 19.13 11.47 8.56
N PRO A 64 19.58 11.61 7.32
CA PRO A 64 18.73 11.49 6.14
C PRO A 64 18.31 10.04 5.93
N PHE A 65 17.07 9.85 5.49
CA PHE A 65 16.55 8.53 5.14
C PHE A 65 16.20 8.46 3.65
N ALA A 66 16.54 7.33 3.05
CA ALA A 66 16.11 7.01 1.70
C ALA A 66 15.82 5.52 1.57
N VAL A 67 14.84 5.20 0.76
CA VAL A 67 14.55 3.83 0.34
C VAL A 67 15.06 3.61 -1.06
N THR A 68 15.78 2.50 -1.27
CA THR A 68 16.16 2.00 -2.59
C THR A 68 15.21 0.88 -2.98
N LEU A 69 14.58 1.02 -4.13
CA LEU A 69 13.64 0.08 -4.70
C LEU A 69 14.34 -0.73 -5.81
N GLY A 70 14.61 -2.01 -5.55
CA GLY A 70 15.17 -2.94 -6.52
C GLY A 70 16.49 -2.47 -7.16
N ASP A 71 17.40 -1.86 -6.45
CA ASP A 71 18.68 -1.32 -6.93
C ASP A 71 18.55 -0.28 -8.08
N ARG A 72 17.35 0.24 -8.34
CA ARG A 72 17.05 1.09 -9.50
C ARG A 72 16.52 2.47 -9.18
N ALA A 73 15.87 2.65 -8.05
CA ALA A 73 15.33 3.95 -7.63
C ALA A 73 15.64 4.19 -6.17
N THR A 74 16.28 5.32 -5.86
CA THR A 74 16.52 5.77 -4.48
C THR A 74 15.69 7.01 -4.22
N LEU A 75 14.82 6.94 -3.22
CA LEU A 75 13.80 7.94 -2.93
C LEU A 75 13.99 8.44 -1.49
N PRO A 76 14.23 9.74 -1.27
CA PRO A 76 14.33 10.31 0.07
C PRO A 76 12.96 10.37 0.74
N PHE A 77 12.94 10.22 2.06
CA PHE A 77 11.72 10.36 2.85
C PHE A 77 12.03 10.83 4.28
N THR A 78 11.01 11.27 5.00
CA THR A 78 11.10 11.66 6.40
C THR A 78 10.25 10.71 7.25
N PRO A 79 10.88 9.76 7.98
CA PRO A 79 10.14 8.73 8.70
C PRO A 79 9.42 9.27 9.94
N LEU A 80 8.39 8.53 10.34
CA LEU A 80 7.91 8.47 11.71
C LEU A 80 8.55 7.27 12.40
N PHE A 81 8.85 7.39 13.69
CA PHE A 81 9.35 6.29 14.50
C PHE A 81 8.26 5.82 15.45
N LEU A 82 7.69 4.66 15.16
CA LEU A 82 6.61 4.06 15.97
C LEU A 82 6.86 2.55 16.10
N ASP A 83 6.50 1.99 17.24
CA ASP A 83 6.51 0.53 17.45
C ASP A 83 5.53 -0.15 16.49
N LEU A 84 6.05 -1.00 15.62
CA LEU A 84 5.25 -1.81 14.69
C LEU A 84 4.81 -3.15 15.31
N HIS A 85 5.03 -3.34 16.62
CA HIS A 85 4.60 -4.52 17.38
C HIS A 85 5.04 -5.85 16.75
N GLY A 86 6.22 -5.85 16.09
CA GLY A 86 6.78 -7.03 15.43
C GLY A 86 6.18 -7.34 14.06
N ALA A 87 5.28 -6.52 13.53
CA ALA A 87 4.74 -6.71 12.17
C ALA A 87 5.83 -6.63 11.10
N GLY A 88 6.80 -5.75 11.28
CA GLY A 88 7.95 -5.56 10.39
C GLY A 88 8.96 -4.59 10.97
N ASP A 89 10.01 -4.30 10.22
CA ASP A 89 11.03 -3.32 10.56
C ASP A 89 10.66 -1.91 10.08
N ALA A 90 9.90 -1.82 8.98
CA ALA A 90 9.32 -0.57 8.49
C ALA A 90 8.05 -0.81 7.67
N LEU A 91 7.15 0.16 7.73
CA LEU A 91 5.98 0.31 6.87
C LEU A 91 6.27 1.44 5.88
N ILE A 92 6.50 1.10 4.61
CA ILE A 92 6.78 2.06 3.54
C ILE A 92 5.46 2.69 3.10
N GLY A 93 5.33 3.99 3.31
CA GLY A 93 4.11 4.75 3.10
C GLY A 93 4.00 5.40 1.71
N ALA A 94 2.90 6.15 1.55
CA ALA A 94 2.62 6.89 0.33
C ALA A 94 3.66 7.98 0.01
N ASP A 95 4.34 8.53 1.02
CA ASP A 95 5.40 9.53 0.84
C ASP A 95 6.52 9.06 -0.09
N VAL A 96 6.83 7.75 -0.08
CA VAL A 96 7.79 7.15 -1.00
C VAL A 96 7.22 6.98 -2.42
N PHE A 97 5.94 6.65 -2.52
CA PHE A 97 5.30 6.31 -3.79
C PHE A 97 4.50 7.45 -4.44
N ALA A 98 4.28 8.56 -3.70
CA ALA A 98 3.37 9.64 -4.12
C ALA A 98 3.74 10.35 -5.43
N GLN A 99 4.99 10.23 -5.89
CA GLN A 99 5.45 10.89 -7.10
C GLN A 99 5.15 10.11 -8.39
N ARG A 100 4.56 8.90 -8.29
CA ARG A 100 4.31 8.02 -9.44
C ARG A 100 3.11 7.13 -9.16
N ALA A 101 2.64 6.44 -10.19
CA ALA A 101 1.65 5.41 -10.02
C ALA A 101 2.27 4.09 -9.52
N VAL A 102 1.49 3.36 -8.72
CA VAL A 102 1.83 2.02 -8.24
C VAL A 102 0.79 1.05 -8.77
N THR A 103 1.24 -0.05 -9.38
CA THR A 103 0.36 -1.17 -9.74
C THR A 103 0.73 -2.38 -8.91
N ILE A 104 -0.26 -3.06 -8.33
CA ILE A 104 -0.08 -4.24 -7.48
C ILE A 104 -0.79 -5.41 -8.14
N ASP A 105 -0.02 -6.38 -8.63
CA ASP A 105 -0.51 -7.64 -9.13
C ASP A 105 -0.25 -8.75 -8.11
N TYR A 106 -1.27 -9.10 -7.33
CA TYR A 106 -1.15 -10.12 -6.30
C TYR A 106 -0.94 -11.52 -6.87
N ARG A 107 -1.38 -11.79 -8.10
CA ARG A 107 -1.20 -13.10 -8.74
C ARG A 107 0.23 -13.30 -9.21
N ALA A 108 0.81 -12.25 -9.76
CA ALA A 108 2.21 -12.26 -10.18
C ALA A 108 3.17 -12.04 -9.00
N GLY A 109 2.67 -11.57 -7.83
CA GLY A 109 3.51 -11.15 -6.72
C GLY A 109 4.39 -9.96 -7.11
N LEU A 110 3.84 -9.02 -7.89
CA LEU A 110 4.57 -7.93 -8.50
C LEU A 110 3.97 -6.57 -8.13
N LEU A 111 4.80 -5.68 -7.59
CA LEU A 111 4.52 -4.26 -7.44
C LEU A 111 5.33 -3.50 -8.48
N THR A 112 4.64 -2.74 -9.32
CA THR A 112 5.25 -1.88 -10.33
C THR A 112 5.13 -0.42 -9.91
N TYR A 113 6.27 0.26 -9.74
CA TYR A 113 6.37 1.69 -9.50
C TYR A 113 6.72 2.38 -10.82
N GLN A 114 5.82 3.19 -11.37
CA GLN A 114 5.92 3.66 -12.76
C GLN A 114 5.60 5.15 -12.90
N LYS A 115 6.32 5.83 -13.83
CA LYS A 115 6.10 7.23 -14.18
C LYS A 115 4.81 7.44 -14.96
N ARG A 116 4.43 6.48 -15.78
CA ARG A 116 3.13 6.49 -16.47
C ARG A 116 2.04 6.25 -15.45
N GLY A 117 0.95 7.01 -15.54
CA GLY A 117 -0.24 6.77 -14.74
C GLY A 117 -0.77 5.33 -14.91
N ILE A 118 -1.75 4.95 -14.12
CA ILE A 118 -2.35 3.61 -14.21
C ILE A 118 -2.96 3.41 -15.61
N GLN A 119 -2.77 2.21 -16.18
CA GLN A 119 -3.39 1.84 -17.46
C GLN A 119 -4.86 1.53 -17.23
N SER A 120 -5.71 2.46 -17.67
CA SER A 120 -7.13 2.48 -17.32
C SER A 120 -8.04 1.64 -18.23
N ALA A 121 -7.55 1.11 -19.37
CA ALA A 121 -8.41 0.47 -20.39
C ALA A 121 -9.29 -0.68 -19.88
N TYR A 122 -8.89 -1.31 -18.79
CA TYR A 122 -9.60 -2.46 -18.20
C TYR A 122 -10.01 -2.25 -16.74
N MET A 123 -9.65 -1.11 -16.13
CA MET A 123 -9.88 -0.85 -14.72
C MET A 123 -11.13 0.02 -14.52
N THR A 124 -11.91 -0.29 -13.50
CA THR A 124 -12.87 0.66 -12.94
C THR A 124 -12.10 1.69 -12.13
N LEU A 125 -12.25 2.97 -12.46
CA LEU A 125 -11.53 4.07 -11.85
C LEU A 125 -12.36 4.77 -10.79
N PHE A 126 -11.73 5.07 -9.66
CA PHE A 126 -12.30 5.81 -8.53
C PHE A 126 -11.42 7.01 -8.23
N ARG A 127 -12.03 8.20 -8.09
CA ARG A 127 -11.31 9.38 -7.61
C ARG A 127 -11.32 9.40 -6.10
N PHE A 128 -10.22 9.87 -5.49
CA PHE A 128 -10.13 9.99 -4.04
C PHE A 128 -9.59 11.37 -3.63
N ASP A 129 -9.85 11.74 -2.39
CA ASP A 129 -9.28 12.90 -1.72
C ASP A 129 -8.61 12.42 -0.42
N GLY A 130 -7.32 12.77 -0.26
CA GLY A 130 -6.48 12.30 0.85
C GLY A 130 -6.01 10.85 0.67
N GLU A 131 -6.60 9.89 1.41
CA GLU A 131 -6.23 8.47 1.35
C GLU A 131 -6.84 7.78 0.12
N PRO A 132 -6.11 6.86 -0.56
CA PRO A 132 -6.66 6.06 -1.65
C PRO A 132 -7.94 5.34 -1.24
N ALA A 133 -9.04 5.60 -1.92
CA ALA A 133 -10.35 5.06 -1.57
C ALA A 133 -11.14 4.67 -2.82
N VAL A 134 -12.09 3.75 -2.63
CA VAL A 134 -13.00 3.28 -3.67
C VAL A 134 -14.42 3.16 -3.11
N ASP A 135 -15.40 3.28 -3.99
CA ASP A 135 -16.79 3.06 -3.62
C ASP A 135 -17.10 1.56 -3.56
N VAL A 136 -17.65 1.13 -2.45
CA VAL A 136 -18.08 -0.24 -2.20
C VAL A 136 -19.54 -0.26 -1.74
N ALA A 137 -20.26 -1.32 -2.06
CA ALA A 137 -21.57 -1.57 -1.47
C ALA A 137 -21.42 -2.59 -0.34
N ILE A 138 -21.84 -2.23 0.87
CA ILE A 138 -21.88 -3.08 2.06
C ILE A 138 -23.32 -3.29 2.43
N ASP A 139 -23.81 -4.54 2.35
CA ASP A 139 -25.22 -4.87 2.49
C ASP A 139 -26.17 -4.01 1.63
N GLY A 140 -25.70 -3.69 0.41
CA GLY A 140 -26.41 -2.87 -0.56
C GLY A 140 -26.30 -1.36 -0.33
N LYS A 141 -25.62 -0.90 0.72
CA LYS A 141 -25.41 0.53 0.99
C LYS A 141 -24.06 0.98 0.44
N PRO A 142 -24.02 2.04 -0.40
CA PRO A 142 -22.76 2.58 -0.91
C PRO A 142 -21.99 3.31 0.20
N VAL A 143 -20.70 3.02 0.29
CA VAL A 143 -19.75 3.70 1.19
C VAL A 143 -18.40 3.84 0.51
N SER A 144 -17.66 4.89 0.84
CA SER A 144 -16.26 5.05 0.42
C SER A 144 -15.36 4.30 1.41
N ALA A 145 -14.56 3.36 0.92
CA ALA A 145 -13.64 2.55 1.71
C ALA A 145 -12.20 2.77 1.28
N ILE A 146 -11.31 2.94 2.25
CA ILE A 146 -9.88 3.15 2.04
C ILE A 146 -9.24 1.85 1.52
N VAL A 147 -8.39 1.95 0.51
CA VAL A 147 -7.55 0.85 0.01
C VAL A 147 -6.30 0.78 0.89
N ASP A 148 -6.25 -0.17 1.82
CA ASP A 148 -5.23 -0.25 2.86
C ASP A 148 -4.43 -1.56 2.78
N THR A 149 -3.28 -1.50 2.11
CA THR A 149 -2.37 -2.66 1.98
C THR A 149 -1.58 -2.96 3.27
N ALA A 150 -1.70 -2.14 4.31
CA ALA A 150 -1.19 -2.45 5.65
C ALA A 150 -2.24 -3.17 6.53
N SER A 151 -3.46 -3.36 6.04
CA SER A 151 -4.50 -4.13 6.72
C SER A 151 -4.49 -5.60 6.27
N PRO A 152 -4.35 -6.57 7.17
CA PRO A 152 -4.39 -8.00 6.83
C PRO A 152 -5.82 -8.55 6.67
N ASP A 153 -6.83 -7.79 7.06
CA ASP A 153 -8.24 -8.21 7.07
C ASP A 153 -8.85 -8.26 5.65
N THR A 154 -10.09 -8.74 5.55
CA THR A 154 -10.89 -8.63 4.32
C THR A 154 -11.39 -7.18 4.19
N ILE A 155 -12.12 -6.73 5.18
CA ILE A 155 -12.58 -5.35 5.33
C ILE A 155 -12.72 -5.04 6.81
N THR A 156 -12.32 -3.84 7.22
CA THR A 156 -12.56 -3.32 8.57
C THR A 156 -13.63 -2.24 8.50
N LEU A 157 -14.67 -2.39 9.29
CA LEU A 157 -15.81 -1.46 9.36
C LEU A 157 -15.79 -0.67 10.66
N PRO A 158 -16.19 0.61 10.63
CA PRO A 158 -16.32 1.41 11.84
C PRO A 158 -17.32 0.83 12.82
N ALA A 159 -16.87 0.61 14.06
CA ALA A 159 -17.73 0.25 15.17
C ALA A 159 -17.10 0.70 16.50
N PRO A 160 -17.90 0.97 17.54
CA PRO A 160 -17.38 1.40 18.84
C PRO A 160 -16.64 0.28 19.60
N LYS A 161 -16.86 -0.98 19.24
CA LYS A 161 -16.22 -2.17 19.82
C LYS A 161 -15.74 -3.11 18.74
N GLU A 162 -14.64 -3.79 19.02
CA GLU A 162 -14.15 -4.85 18.14
C GLU A 162 -15.13 -6.03 18.07
N GLY A 163 -15.18 -6.62 16.88
CA GLY A 163 -16.02 -7.77 16.58
C GLY A 163 -15.80 -8.32 15.19
N ARG A 164 -16.47 -9.42 14.88
CA ARG A 164 -16.50 -10.01 13.54
C ARG A 164 -17.92 -10.42 13.19
N GLY A 165 -18.24 -10.40 11.90
CA GLY A 165 -19.53 -10.83 11.41
C GLY A 165 -19.61 -10.83 9.89
N PRO A 166 -20.64 -11.43 9.30
CA PRO A 166 -20.82 -11.47 7.87
C PRO A 166 -21.36 -10.14 7.33
N ALA A 167 -20.90 -9.75 6.12
CA ALA A 167 -21.54 -8.70 5.33
C ALA A 167 -21.43 -9.03 3.83
N ARG A 168 -22.40 -8.60 3.04
CA ARG A 168 -22.37 -8.73 1.58
C ARG A 168 -21.62 -7.56 0.98
N ILE A 169 -20.60 -7.86 0.18
CA ILE A 169 -19.73 -6.85 -0.42
C ILE A 169 -19.85 -6.89 -1.94
N ALA A 170 -19.94 -5.70 -2.56
CA ALA A 170 -19.76 -5.52 -3.98
C ALA A 170 -18.85 -4.33 -4.26
N ILE A 171 -17.94 -4.47 -5.24
CA ILE A 171 -16.94 -3.45 -5.63
C ILE A 171 -16.80 -3.49 -7.15
N ALA A 172 -16.73 -2.31 -7.79
CA ALA A 172 -16.49 -2.21 -9.24
C ALA A 172 -17.44 -3.09 -10.07
N HIS A 173 -18.73 -3.09 -9.73
CA HIS A 173 -19.79 -3.90 -10.34
C HIS A 173 -19.66 -5.42 -10.13
N ALA A 174 -18.65 -5.88 -9.36
CA ALA A 174 -18.49 -7.29 -9.01
C ALA A 174 -19.06 -7.57 -7.62
N SER A 175 -19.98 -8.53 -7.53
CA SER A 175 -20.39 -9.09 -6.24
C SER A 175 -19.30 -10.01 -5.72
N LEU A 176 -18.87 -9.80 -4.48
CA LEU A 176 -17.92 -10.67 -3.79
C LEU A 176 -18.60 -11.65 -2.84
N GLY A 177 -19.95 -11.60 -2.81
CA GLY A 177 -20.76 -12.43 -1.93
C GLY A 177 -20.69 -11.98 -0.46
N THR A 178 -20.98 -12.91 0.44
CA THR A 178 -20.87 -12.68 1.88
C THR A 178 -19.45 -12.99 2.34
N VAL A 179 -18.83 -12.04 3.01
CA VAL A 179 -17.47 -12.16 3.56
C VAL A 179 -17.49 -11.89 5.07
N ASP A 180 -16.50 -12.44 5.77
CA ASP A 180 -16.26 -12.09 7.16
C ASP A 180 -15.61 -10.72 7.26
N VAL A 181 -16.22 -9.80 8.00
CA VAL A 181 -15.73 -8.44 8.21
C VAL A 181 -15.30 -8.24 9.65
N HIS A 182 -14.27 -7.40 9.82
CA HIS A 182 -13.79 -6.98 11.13
C HIS A 182 -14.45 -5.64 11.49
N TYR A 183 -15.03 -5.53 12.66
CA TYR A 183 -15.56 -4.30 13.24
C TYR A 183 -14.53 -3.76 14.23
N ALA A 184 -14.14 -2.49 14.10
CA ALA A 184 -13.14 -1.86 14.95
C ALA A 184 -13.39 -0.35 15.09
N PRO A 185 -12.77 0.33 16.09
CA PRO A 185 -12.88 1.78 16.26
C PRO A 185 -12.02 2.55 15.22
N VAL A 186 -12.33 2.36 13.95
CA VAL A 186 -11.73 3.08 12.83
C VAL A 186 -12.68 4.20 12.35
N ALA A 187 -12.11 5.29 11.81
CA ALA A 187 -12.92 6.42 11.34
C ALA A 187 -13.68 6.12 10.04
N ARG A 188 -13.10 5.28 9.17
CA ARG A 188 -13.63 4.95 7.84
C ARG A 188 -13.46 3.46 7.55
N PRO A 189 -14.33 2.87 6.70
CA PRO A 189 -14.12 1.52 6.19
C PRO A 189 -12.75 1.38 5.52
N ARG A 190 -12.09 0.22 5.72
CA ARG A 190 -10.79 -0.12 5.13
C ARG A 190 -10.85 -1.47 4.44
N LEU A 191 -10.42 -1.53 3.20
CA LEU A 191 -10.24 -2.77 2.44
C LEU A 191 -8.83 -3.29 2.68
N GLY A 192 -8.70 -4.50 3.21
CA GLY A 192 -7.41 -5.11 3.47
C GLY A 192 -6.99 -6.14 2.43
N ASN A 193 -5.76 -6.62 2.54
CA ASN A 193 -5.11 -7.46 1.53
C ASN A 193 -5.83 -8.78 1.26
N ARG A 194 -6.55 -9.34 2.24
CA ARG A 194 -7.32 -10.56 2.00
C ARG A 194 -8.43 -10.37 0.96
N LEU A 195 -8.97 -9.15 0.82
CA LEU A 195 -9.92 -8.81 -0.22
C LEU A 195 -9.23 -8.21 -1.44
N LEU A 196 -8.27 -7.32 -1.24
CA LEU A 196 -7.54 -6.64 -2.30
C LEU A 196 -6.80 -7.61 -3.22
N SER A 197 -6.35 -8.76 -2.70
CA SER A 197 -5.67 -9.81 -3.48
C SER A 197 -6.53 -10.44 -4.59
N LYS A 198 -7.83 -10.16 -4.61
CA LYS A 198 -8.74 -10.58 -5.70
C LYS A 198 -8.72 -9.62 -6.90
N PHE A 199 -7.95 -8.53 -6.83
CA PHE A 199 -7.90 -7.48 -7.84
C PHE A 199 -6.47 -7.21 -8.30
N LEU A 200 -6.34 -6.76 -9.54
CA LEU A 200 -5.22 -5.93 -9.97
C LEU A 200 -5.54 -4.50 -9.53
N ILE A 201 -4.62 -3.86 -8.82
CA ILE A 201 -4.83 -2.55 -8.22
C ILE A 201 -3.84 -1.56 -8.82
N GLY A 202 -4.34 -0.43 -9.29
CA GLY A 202 -3.53 0.74 -9.64
C GLY A 202 -3.82 1.88 -8.67
N ILE A 203 -2.78 2.55 -8.14
CA ILE A 203 -2.92 3.74 -7.31
C ILE A 203 -2.06 4.83 -7.92
N ASP A 204 -2.69 5.89 -8.38
CA ASP A 204 -2.02 7.09 -8.89
C ASP A 204 -2.27 8.23 -7.91
N TYR A 205 -1.28 8.43 -7.04
CA TYR A 205 -1.37 9.46 -5.99
C TYR A 205 -1.34 10.88 -6.57
N GLN A 206 -0.67 11.10 -7.70
CA GLN A 206 -0.58 12.42 -8.33
C GLN A 206 -1.91 12.85 -8.94
N ASN A 207 -2.61 11.91 -9.57
CA ASN A 207 -3.89 12.16 -10.20
C ASN A 207 -5.09 11.84 -9.30
N HIS A 208 -4.84 11.37 -8.07
CA HIS A 208 -5.85 11.00 -7.08
C HIS A 208 -6.84 9.96 -7.64
N VAL A 209 -6.30 8.88 -8.24
CA VAL A 209 -7.11 7.83 -8.85
C VAL A 209 -6.68 6.45 -8.35
N VAL A 210 -7.65 5.62 -7.97
CA VAL A 210 -7.50 4.18 -7.78
C VAL A 210 -8.17 3.47 -8.94
N GLY A 211 -7.48 2.52 -9.54
CA GLY A 211 -8.03 1.60 -10.54
C GLY A 211 -8.13 0.20 -9.97
N LEU A 212 -9.27 -0.44 -10.14
CA LEU A 212 -9.49 -1.84 -9.79
C LEU A 212 -9.90 -2.63 -11.02
N TRP A 213 -9.25 -3.78 -11.23
CA TRP A 213 -9.66 -4.77 -12.20
C TRP A 213 -9.72 -6.15 -11.56
N ARG A 214 -10.81 -6.85 -11.80
CA ARG A 214 -10.99 -8.24 -11.38
C ARG A 214 -11.07 -9.12 -12.62
N ASP A 215 -10.30 -10.19 -12.65
CA ASP A 215 -10.43 -11.18 -13.71
C ASP A 215 -11.81 -11.86 -13.62
N PRO A 216 -12.70 -11.68 -14.61
CA PRO A 216 -14.06 -12.22 -14.57
C PRO A 216 -14.09 -13.76 -14.55
N ARG A 217 -12.98 -14.42 -14.88
CA ARG A 217 -12.85 -15.89 -14.88
C ARG A 217 -12.54 -16.45 -13.49
N ILE A 218 -12.26 -15.57 -12.51
CA ILE A 218 -11.97 -15.98 -11.13
C ILE A 218 -13.21 -15.75 -10.29
N PRO A 219 -13.77 -16.79 -9.66
CA PRO A 219 -14.98 -16.70 -8.83
C PRO A 219 -14.77 -15.87 -7.55
#